data_94ad04f625ce426835020dd6574ca350
#
_entry.id   94ad04f625ce426835020dd6574ca350
#
_cell.length_a   1.000
_cell.length_b   1.000
_cell.length_c   1.000
_cell.angle_alpha   90.00
_cell.angle_beta   90.00
_cell.angle_gamma   90.00
#
_symmetry.space_group_name_H-M   'P 1'
#
loop_
_entity.id
_entity.type
_entity.pdbx_description
1 polymer ?
#
loop_
_entity_poly.entity_id
_entity_poly.type
_entity_poly.pdbx_seq_one_letter_code
_entity_poly.pdbx_strand_id
1 'polypeptide(L)'
;MGEQTLRGLFLGFIKIHILYHAAKEPIYGQEFSKELKRHGYEISFGTLYPILHKLEENGLLKKITKNVNGKIRKYYTITKKGNEVLQEAKMRAKELVDELFED
;
A
#
# COMPACT_ATOMS: atom_id res chain seq x y z
N MET A 1 6.83 -22.96 6.76
CA MET A 1 6.60 -22.77 5.31
C MET A 1 5.33 -22.00 5.02
N GLY A 2 4.16 -22.48 5.51
CA GLY A 2 2.89 -21.82 5.25
C GLY A 2 2.83 -20.38 5.74
N GLU A 3 3.38 -20.12 6.93
CA GLU A 3 3.35 -18.77 7.51
C GLU A 3 4.14 -17.76 6.66
N GLN A 4 5.33 -18.14 6.19
CA GLN A 4 6.13 -17.27 5.35
C GLN A 4 5.46 -17.01 4.00
N THR A 5 4.83 -18.03 3.44
CA THR A 5 4.11 -17.90 2.17
C THR A 5 2.92 -16.94 2.32
N LEU A 6 2.13 -17.11 3.39
CA LEU A 6 1.00 -16.23 3.66
C LEU A 6 1.45 -14.82 3.95
N ARG A 7 2.56 -14.65 4.69
CA ARG A 7 3.09 -13.32 4.97
C ARG A 7 3.47 -12.59 3.68
N GLY A 8 4.15 -13.28 2.76
CA GLY A 8 4.51 -12.71 1.47
C GLY A 8 3.29 -12.29 0.67
N LEU A 9 2.26 -13.14 0.67
CA LEU A 9 1.01 -12.86 -0.01
C LEU A 9 0.33 -11.62 0.59
N PHE A 10 0.23 -11.56 1.92
CA PHE A 10 -0.40 -10.44 2.59
C PHE A 10 0.36 -9.14 2.39
N LEU A 11 1.70 -9.20 2.38
CA LEU A 11 2.51 -8.01 2.08
C LEU A 11 2.23 -7.51 0.66
N GLY A 12 2.00 -8.42 -0.29
CA GLY A 12 1.60 -8.03 -1.64
C GLY A 12 0.26 -7.31 -1.65
N PHE A 13 -0.72 -7.85 -0.93
CA PHE A 13 -2.03 -7.20 -0.81
C PHE A 13 -1.93 -5.83 -0.15
N ILE A 14 -1.10 -5.71 0.89
CA ILE A 14 -0.89 -4.44 1.57
C ILE A 14 -0.33 -3.39 0.60
N LYS A 15 0.59 -3.78 -0.27
CA LYS A 15 1.15 -2.86 -1.27
C LYS A 15 0.07 -2.36 -2.23
N ILE A 16 -0.86 -3.23 -2.61
CA ILE A 16 -1.98 -2.83 -3.47
C ILE A 16 -2.90 -1.86 -2.73
N HIS A 17 -3.19 -2.13 -1.45
CA HIS A 17 -3.95 -1.19 -0.62
C HIS A 17 -3.28 0.17 -0.55
N ILE A 18 -1.97 0.19 -0.36
CA ILE A 18 -1.22 1.44 -0.30
C ILE A 18 -1.40 2.24 -1.59
N LEU A 19 -1.16 1.61 -2.73
CA LEU A 19 -1.26 2.29 -4.02
C LEU A 19 -2.68 2.78 -4.27
N TYR A 20 -3.67 1.98 -3.94
CA TYR A 20 -5.08 2.33 -4.12
C TYR A 20 -5.46 3.57 -3.31
N HIS A 21 -5.12 3.57 -2.02
CA HIS A 21 -5.47 4.70 -1.15
C HIS A 21 -4.67 5.95 -1.49
N ALA A 22 -3.38 5.78 -1.85
CA ALA A 22 -2.55 6.91 -2.24
C ALA A 22 -3.00 7.55 -3.55
N ALA A 23 -3.70 6.78 -4.40
CA ALA A 23 -4.28 7.31 -5.63
C ALA A 23 -5.48 8.22 -5.35
N LYS A 24 -6.15 8.02 -4.21
CA LYS A 24 -7.32 8.81 -3.84
C LYS A 24 -6.94 10.09 -3.11
N GLU A 25 -6.00 9.99 -2.19
CA GLU A 25 -5.55 11.13 -1.39
C GLU A 25 -4.22 10.81 -0.71
N PRO A 26 -3.47 11.83 -0.29
CA PRO A 26 -2.22 11.58 0.43
C PRO A 26 -2.45 10.74 1.68
N ILE A 27 -1.58 9.77 1.91
CA ILE A 27 -1.71 8.90 3.09
C ILE A 27 -0.60 9.21 4.09
N TYR A 28 -0.97 9.17 5.37
CA TYR A 28 -0.06 9.34 6.49
C TYR A 28 0.14 7.98 7.14
N GLY A 29 1.41 7.51 7.18
CA GLY A 29 1.70 6.12 7.55
C GLY A 29 1.12 5.67 8.88
N GLN A 30 1.21 6.52 9.92
CA GLN A 30 0.68 6.15 11.23
C GLN A 30 -0.84 5.96 11.22
N GLU A 31 -1.56 6.78 10.45
CA GLU A 31 -3.00 6.61 10.30
C GLU A 31 -3.33 5.45 9.38
N PHE A 32 -2.49 5.21 8.37
CA PHE A 32 -2.73 4.16 7.41
C PHE A 32 -2.61 2.76 8.02
N SER A 33 -1.78 2.59 9.05
CA SER A 33 -1.72 1.31 9.76
C SER A 33 -3.07 0.97 10.39
N LYS A 34 -3.82 1.97 10.83
CA LYS A 34 -5.17 1.77 11.36
C LYS A 34 -6.15 1.38 10.25
N GLU A 35 -6.00 1.99 9.07
CA GLU A 35 -6.84 1.65 7.93
C GLU A 35 -6.60 0.21 7.50
N LEU A 36 -5.36 -0.25 7.48
CA LEU A 36 -5.03 -1.63 7.17
C LEU A 36 -5.62 -2.60 8.19
N LYS A 37 -5.65 -2.20 9.46
CA LYS A 37 -6.24 -3.04 10.51
C LYS A 37 -7.73 -3.28 10.24
N ARG A 38 -8.43 -2.29 9.72
CA ARG A 38 -9.84 -2.44 9.34
C ARG A 38 -10.05 -3.48 8.25
N HIS A 39 -9.03 -3.71 7.42
CA HIS A 39 -9.06 -4.73 6.37
C HIS A 39 -8.48 -6.06 6.85
N GLY A 40 -8.21 -6.20 8.15
CA GLY A 40 -7.71 -7.45 8.71
C GLY A 40 -6.19 -7.58 8.73
N TYR A 41 -5.46 -6.53 8.40
CA TYR A 41 -3.99 -6.58 8.39
C TYR A 41 -3.43 -5.91 9.64
N GLU A 42 -2.87 -6.71 10.53
CA GLU A 42 -2.18 -6.18 11.70
C GLU A 42 -0.72 -5.96 11.34
N ILE A 43 -0.37 -4.71 11.12
CA ILE A 43 0.98 -4.33 10.75
C ILE A 43 1.35 -3.07 11.55
N SER A 44 2.50 -3.14 12.22
CA SER A 44 3.00 -1.99 12.95
C SER A 44 3.52 -0.93 11.98
N PHE A 45 3.58 0.32 12.44
CA PHE A 45 4.17 1.38 11.64
C PHE A 45 5.64 1.08 11.33
N GLY A 46 6.36 0.44 12.28
CA GLY A 46 7.76 0.06 12.06
C GLY A 46 7.94 -0.90 10.89
N THR A 47 6.94 -1.76 10.62
CA THR A 47 6.96 -2.65 9.46
C THR A 47 6.43 -1.95 8.21
N LEU A 48 5.44 -1.10 8.38
CA LEU A 48 4.81 -0.38 7.26
C LEU A 48 5.75 0.66 6.63
N TYR A 49 6.50 1.37 7.47
CA TYR A 49 7.35 2.46 6.98
C TYR A 49 8.37 2.00 5.93
N PRO A 50 9.11 0.89 6.14
CA PRO A 50 10.03 0.41 5.09
C PRO A 50 9.33 0.07 3.78
N ILE A 51 8.08 -0.40 3.84
CA ILE A 51 7.31 -0.70 2.63
C ILE A 51 7.01 0.60 1.87
N LEU A 52 6.54 1.62 2.59
CA LEU A 52 6.27 2.93 2.00
C LEU A 52 7.55 3.52 1.39
N HIS A 53 8.65 3.44 2.12
CA HIS A 53 9.94 3.94 1.67
C HIS A 53 10.42 3.23 0.40
N LYS A 54 10.26 1.91 0.35
CA LYS A 54 10.65 1.12 -0.83
C LYS A 54 9.81 1.47 -2.05
N LEU A 55 8.51 1.67 -1.85
CA LEU A 55 7.64 2.08 -2.94
C LEU A 55 8.03 3.47 -3.46
N GLU A 56 8.43 4.36 -2.56
CA GLU A 56 8.94 5.68 -2.95
C GLU A 56 10.24 5.56 -3.74
N GLU A 57 11.18 4.76 -3.26
CA GLU A 57 12.45 4.53 -3.95
C GLU A 57 12.25 3.98 -5.36
N ASN A 58 11.24 3.13 -5.52
CA ASN A 58 10.92 2.55 -6.82
C ASN A 58 10.11 3.48 -7.72
N GLY A 59 9.84 4.70 -7.25
CA GLY A 59 9.14 5.69 -8.05
C GLY A 59 7.63 5.51 -8.13
N LEU A 60 7.04 4.66 -7.28
CA LEU A 60 5.59 4.43 -7.28
C LEU A 60 4.85 5.39 -6.38
N LEU A 61 5.52 5.89 -5.35
CA LEU A 61 4.98 6.89 -4.44
C LEU A 61 5.89 8.11 -4.43
N LYS A 62 5.31 9.26 -4.10
CA LYS A 62 6.02 10.50 -3.89
C LYS A 62 5.72 10.99 -2.49
N LYS A 63 6.76 11.34 -1.75
CA LYS A 63 6.62 11.87 -0.41
C LYS A 63 6.41 13.38 -0.47
N ILE A 64 5.44 13.86 0.29
CA ILE A 64 5.23 15.29 0.52
C ILE A 64 5.22 15.52 2.03
N THR A 65 5.67 16.69 2.44
CA THR A 65 5.67 17.04 3.86
C THR A 65 4.66 18.16 4.10
N LYS A 66 4.02 18.10 5.26
CA LYS A 66 3.08 19.14 5.70
C LYS A 66 3.36 19.51 7.13
N ASN A 67 3.20 20.78 7.45
CA ASN A 67 3.27 21.26 8.82
C ASN A 67 1.86 21.16 9.41
N VAL A 68 1.70 20.30 10.41
CA VAL A 68 0.41 20.09 11.07
C VAL A 68 0.60 20.44 12.54
N ASN A 69 0.08 21.59 12.96
CA ASN A 69 0.17 22.09 14.33
C ASN A 69 1.62 22.14 14.83
N GLY A 70 2.53 22.66 13.98
CA GLY A 70 3.94 22.81 14.33
C GLY A 70 4.79 21.57 14.14
N LYS A 71 4.19 20.45 13.73
CA LYS A 71 4.93 19.21 13.48
C LYS A 71 4.96 18.91 11.99
N ILE A 72 6.12 18.45 11.53
CA ILE A 72 6.27 18.05 10.12
C ILE A 72 5.81 16.61 9.99
N ARG A 73 4.82 16.38 9.13
CA ARG A 73 4.33 15.03 8.81
C ARG A 73 4.67 14.69 7.37
N LYS A 74 5.00 13.41 7.17
CA LYS A 74 5.30 12.88 5.83
C LYS A 74 4.07 12.18 5.30
N TYR A 75 3.62 12.63 4.12
CA TYR A 75 2.51 12.01 3.42
C TYR A 75 3.01 11.40 2.12
N TYR A 76 2.32 10.40 1.63
CA TYR A 76 2.66 9.73 0.37
C TYR A 76 1.51 9.83 -0.59
N THR A 77 1.81 10.19 -1.83
CA THR A 77 0.85 10.23 -2.92
C THR A 77 1.33 9.30 -4.02
N ILE A 78 0.40 8.89 -4.88
CA ILE A 78 0.77 8.01 -6.00
C ILE A 78 1.39 8.85 -7.11
N THR A 79 2.40 8.28 -7.79
CA THR A 79 2.99 8.87 -8.99
C THR A 79 2.26 8.35 -10.22
N LYS A 80 2.59 8.92 -11.39
CA LYS A 80 2.08 8.39 -12.66
C LYS A 80 2.47 6.93 -12.83
N LYS A 81 3.74 6.60 -12.55
CA LYS A 81 4.22 5.22 -12.62
C LYS A 81 3.48 4.33 -11.63
N GLY A 82 3.26 4.83 -10.41
CA GLY A 82 2.51 4.08 -9.39
C GLY A 82 1.09 3.78 -9.83
N ASN A 83 0.44 4.75 -10.48
CA ASN A 83 -0.91 4.53 -10.97
C ASN A 83 -0.94 3.50 -12.10
N GLU A 84 0.05 3.50 -12.97
CA GLU A 84 0.17 2.48 -14.03
C GLU A 84 0.32 1.09 -13.42
N VAL A 85 1.18 0.96 -12.39
CA VAL A 85 1.35 -0.31 -11.67
C VAL A 85 0.06 -0.73 -10.98
N LEU A 86 -0.65 0.23 -10.37
CA LEU A 86 -1.94 -0.07 -9.73
C LEU A 86 -2.96 -0.61 -10.73
N GLN A 87 -3.06 0.00 -11.91
CA GLN A 87 -3.99 -0.47 -12.94
C GLN A 87 -3.63 -1.89 -13.40
N GLU A 88 -2.34 -2.17 -13.59
CA GLU A 88 -1.90 -3.51 -13.94
C GLU A 88 -2.22 -4.51 -12.82
N ALA A 89 -1.99 -4.12 -11.56
CA ALA A 89 -2.30 -4.97 -10.41
C ALA A 89 -3.79 -5.27 -10.33
N LYS A 90 -4.64 -4.27 -10.60
CA LYS A 90 -6.09 -4.46 -10.61
C LYS A 90 -6.51 -5.49 -11.65
N MET A 91 -5.97 -5.41 -12.85
CA MET A 91 -6.29 -6.33 -13.93
C MET A 91 -5.85 -7.76 -13.58
N ARG A 92 -4.64 -7.89 -13.04
CA ARG A 92 -4.11 -9.19 -12.64
C ARG A 92 -4.90 -9.80 -11.49
N ALA A 93 -5.26 -8.97 -10.50
CA ALA A 93 -6.03 -9.44 -9.36
C ALA A 93 -7.42 -9.93 -9.81
N LYS A 94 -8.07 -9.17 -10.69
CA LYS A 94 -9.38 -9.57 -11.19
C LYS A 94 -9.32 -10.89 -11.95
N GLU A 95 -8.34 -11.05 -12.82
CA GLU A 95 -8.16 -12.27 -13.59
C GLU A 95 -7.95 -13.47 -12.66
N LEU A 96 -7.11 -13.29 -11.64
CA LEU A 96 -6.86 -14.36 -10.68
C LEU A 96 -8.10 -14.73 -9.89
N VAL A 97 -8.84 -13.72 -9.40
CA VAL A 97 -10.06 -13.96 -8.64
C VAL A 97 -11.10 -14.69 -9.50
N ASP A 98 -11.25 -14.26 -10.75
CA ASP A 98 -12.19 -14.90 -11.68
C ASP A 98 -11.83 -16.37 -11.88
N GLU A 99 -10.54 -16.68 -12.01
CA GLU A 99 -10.08 -18.07 -12.15
C GLU A 99 -10.31 -18.87 -10.87
N LEU A 100 -10.00 -18.29 -9.70
CA LEU A 100 -10.14 -19.00 -8.43
C LEU A 100 -11.58 -19.41 -8.14
N PHE A 101 -12.55 -18.66 -8.65
CA PHE A 101 -13.95 -18.94 -8.41
C PHE A 101 -14.66 -19.57 -9.62
N GLU A 102 -13.90 -20.02 -10.60
CA GLU A 102 -14.41 -20.82 -11.71
C GLU A 102 -14.80 -22.20 -11.22
N ASP A 103 -15.88 -22.74 -11.77
CA ASP A 103 -16.32 -24.12 -11.44
C ASP A 103 -15.52 -25.21 -12.16
#